data_09f35a1f9fbd335db4ac272d139c0ce9
#
_entry.id   09f35a1f9fbd335db4ac272d139c0ce9
#
_cell.length_a   1.000
_cell.length_b   1.000
_cell.length_c   1.000
_cell.angle_alpha   90.00
_cell.angle_beta   90.00
_cell.angle_gamma   90.00
#
_symmetry.space_group_name_H-M   'P 1'
#
loop_
_entity.id
_entity.type
_entity.pdbx_description
1 polymer ?
#
loop_
_entity_poly.entity_id
_entity_poly.type
_entity_poly.pdbx_seq_one_letter_code
_entity_poly.pdbx_strand_id
1 'polypeptide(L)'
;TAPPGFLFPNQTNTIMTKPSEHFRDTIREYLEQRAGADALFAASCAKEHKNLDDCITFILNYVQQSGCNGFTDAEIYSLAVHYYDEDDIDVGKPLDCRVVVNHTIVLTEEEQREAHEQALRKATEEAYAKITHKSKSQPASNAANAANQQSLF
;
A
#
# COMPACT_ATOMS: atom_id res chain seq x y z
N THR A 1 -33.63 3.66 5.10
CA THR A 1 -32.41 3.69 4.28
C THR A 1 -31.28 4.28 5.10
N ALA A 2 -30.36 3.43 5.55
CA ALA A 2 -29.17 3.89 6.23
C ALA A 2 -28.36 4.82 5.32
N PRO A 3 -27.96 6.01 5.79
CA PRO A 3 -27.16 6.90 4.97
C PRO A 3 -25.82 6.26 4.61
N PRO A 4 -25.37 6.35 3.37
CA PRO A 4 -24.15 5.70 2.92
C PRO A 4 -22.89 6.14 3.67
N GLY A 5 -22.92 7.29 4.31
CA GLY A 5 -21.82 7.79 5.15
C GLY A 5 -21.59 7.03 6.46
N PHE A 6 -22.53 6.18 6.85
CA PHE A 6 -22.41 5.40 8.09
C PHE A 6 -21.47 4.20 7.96
N LEU A 7 -21.24 3.74 6.75
CA LEU A 7 -20.37 2.59 6.47
C LEU A 7 -18.86 2.93 6.47
N PHE A 8 -18.51 4.20 6.27
CA PHE A 8 -17.13 4.62 6.18
C PHE A 8 -16.34 4.56 7.50
N PRO A 9 -16.91 4.92 8.66
CA PRO A 9 -16.16 4.83 9.93
C PRO A 9 -15.81 3.40 10.33
N ASN A 10 -16.69 2.45 10.02
CA ASN A 10 -16.44 1.05 10.35
C ASN A 10 -15.39 0.39 9.45
N GLN A 11 -15.28 0.83 8.20
CA GLN A 11 -14.27 0.31 7.28
C GLN A 11 -12.87 0.83 7.62
N THR A 12 -12.76 2.08 8.05
CA THR A 12 -11.48 2.65 8.45
C THR A 12 -10.95 2.04 9.75
N ASN A 13 -11.81 1.72 10.70
CA ASN A 13 -11.40 1.03 11.93
C ASN A 13 -10.96 -0.42 11.68
N THR A 14 -11.57 -1.11 10.71
CA THR A 14 -11.21 -2.48 10.39
C THR A 14 -9.86 -2.56 9.67
N ILE A 15 -9.51 -1.54 8.90
CA ILE A 15 -8.24 -1.46 8.18
C ILE A 15 -7.06 -1.14 9.10
N MET A 16 -7.31 -0.44 10.22
CA MET A 16 -6.25 -0.04 11.15
C MET A 16 -5.86 -1.12 12.16
N THR A 17 -6.72 -2.11 12.38
CA THR A 17 -6.55 -3.10 13.46
C THR A 17 -6.08 -4.47 13.00
N LYS A 18 -5.96 -4.70 11.68
CA LYS A 18 -5.51 -5.98 11.14
C LYS A 18 -4.32 -5.79 10.20
N PRO A 19 -3.37 -6.74 10.17
CA PRO A 19 -2.38 -6.80 9.12
C PRO A 19 -3.09 -6.76 7.77
N SER A 20 -2.51 -6.05 6.80
CA SER A 20 -3.13 -5.97 5.48
C SER A 20 -3.36 -7.37 4.91
N GLU A 21 -4.49 -7.59 4.27
CA GLU A 21 -4.79 -8.89 3.64
C GLU A 21 -3.69 -9.27 2.65
N HIS A 22 -3.12 -8.30 1.98
CA HIS A 22 -1.99 -8.50 1.09
C HIS A 22 -0.77 -9.12 1.81
N PHE A 23 -0.44 -8.66 3.00
CA PHE A 23 0.64 -9.26 3.81
C PHE A 23 0.33 -10.71 4.17
N ARG A 24 -0.90 -11.00 4.59
CA ARG A 24 -1.37 -12.37 4.88
C ARG A 24 -1.26 -13.27 3.65
N ASP A 25 -1.72 -12.79 2.51
CA ASP A 25 -1.70 -13.54 1.26
C ASP A 25 -0.27 -13.83 0.80
N THR A 26 0.62 -12.87 0.92
CA THR A 26 2.04 -13.04 0.59
C THR A 26 2.69 -14.12 1.46
N ILE A 27 2.44 -14.13 2.77
CA ILE A 27 2.96 -15.16 3.66
C ILE A 27 2.35 -16.53 3.36
N ARG A 28 1.03 -16.58 3.14
CA ARG A 28 0.34 -17.83 2.78
C ARG A 28 0.90 -18.43 1.50
N GLU A 29 1.03 -17.64 0.47
CA GLU A 29 1.54 -18.09 -0.83
C GLU A 29 2.96 -18.65 -0.72
N TYR A 30 3.84 -17.98 0.00
CA TYR A 30 5.18 -18.46 0.27
C TYR A 30 5.19 -19.81 1.00
N LEU A 31 4.37 -19.95 2.05
CA LEU A 31 4.27 -21.19 2.82
C LEU A 31 3.71 -22.35 1.98
N GLU A 32 2.71 -22.09 1.14
CA GLU A 32 2.14 -23.06 0.22
C GLU A 32 3.17 -23.53 -0.82
N GLN A 33 3.92 -22.62 -1.40
CA GLN A 33 5.00 -22.95 -2.33
C GLN A 33 6.08 -23.81 -1.66
N ARG A 34 6.48 -23.45 -0.46
CA ARG A 34 7.49 -24.20 0.29
C ARG A 34 6.97 -25.59 0.69
N ALA A 35 5.74 -25.68 1.15
CA ALA A 35 5.10 -26.97 1.47
C ALA A 35 4.97 -27.90 0.25
N GLY A 36 4.76 -27.34 -0.92
CA GLY A 36 4.75 -28.08 -2.18
C GLY A 36 6.12 -28.62 -2.60
N ALA A 37 7.19 -27.93 -2.20
CA ALA A 37 8.57 -28.34 -2.50
C ALA A 37 9.21 -29.22 -1.43
N ASP A 38 8.76 -29.12 -0.17
CA ASP A 38 9.32 -29.81 1.00
C ASP A 38 8.23 -30.54 1.77
N ALA A 39 8.21 -31.88 1.65
CA ALA A 39 7.23 -32.74 2.31
C ALA A 39 7.33 -32.70 3.84
N LEU A 40 8.50 -32.47 4.41
CA LEU A 40 8.68 -32.34 5.85
C LEU A 40 8.06 -31.04 6.35
N PHE A 41 8.26 -29.98 5.63
CA PHE A 41 7.63 -28.70 5.94
C PHE A 41 6.10 -28.76 5.76
N ALA A 42 5.61 -29.46 4.75
CA ALA A 42 4.17 -29.69 4.56
C ALA A 42 3.55 -30.39 5.78
N ALA A 43 4.25 -31.36 6.37
CA ALA A 43 3.81 -32.01 7.61
C ALA A 43 3.79 -31.03 8.79
N SER A 44 4.75 -30.12 8.90
CA SER A 44 4.76 -29.05 9.91
C SER A 44 3.57 -28.11 9.75
N CYS A 45 3.24 -27.74 8.52
CA CYS A 45 2.07 -26.89 8.22
C CYS A 45 0.73 -27.57 8.53
N ALA A 46 0.66 -28.90 8.47
CA ALA A 46 -0.56 -29.67 8.71
C ALA A 46 -0.88 -29.86 10.20
N LYS A 47 -0.02 -29.41 11.11
CA LYS A 47 -0.24 -29.53 12.55
C LYS A 47 -1.50 -28.75 12.97
N GLU A 48 -2.38 -29.39 13.76
CA GLU A 48 -3.68 -28.82 14.14
C GLU A 48 -3.59 -27.53 14.95
N HIS A 49 -2.53 -27.38 15.74
CA HIS A 49 -2.30 -26.21 16.59
C HIS A 49 -1.57 -25.06 15.87
N LYS A 50 -1.23 -25.24 14.61
CA LYS A 50 -0.58 -24.22 13.78
C LYS A 50 -1.57 -23.62 12.78
N ASN A 51 -1.60 -22.30 12.72
CA ASN A 51 -2.46 -21.56 11.78
C ASN A 51 -1.79 -20.27 11.31
N LEU A 52 -2.29 -19.71 10.23
CA LEU A 52 -1.73 -18.52 9.61
C LEU A 52 -1.88 -17.28 10.50
N ASP A 53 -2.98 -17.15 11.24
CA ASP A 53 -3.23 -15.99 12.10
C ASP A 53 -2.22 -15.90 13.24
N ASP A 54 -1.93 -17.03 13.87
CA ASP A 54 -0.91 -17.11 14.92
C ASP A 54 0.49 -16.92 14.35
N CYS A 55 0.77 -17.43 13.16
CA CYS A 55 2.02 -17.19 12.45
C CYS A 55 2.27 -15.70 12.24
N ILE A 56 1.28 -14.98 11.74
CA ILE A 56 1.36 -13.53 11.51
C ILE A 56 1.52 -12.78 12.83
N THR A 57 0.76 -13.15 13.86
CA THR A 57 0.89 -12.58 15.21
C THR A 57 2.29 -12.77 15.76
N PHE A 58 2.86 -13.96 15.61
CA PHE A 58 4.24 -14.25 16.00
C PHE A 58 5.25 -13.36 15.26
N ILE A 59 5.13 -13.23 13.95
CA ILE A 59 6.00 -12.37 13.14
C ILE A 59 5.93 -10.92 13.62
N LEU A 60 4.72 -10.40 13.82
CA LEU A 60 4.51 -9.00 14.24
C LEU A 60 5.06 -8.73 15.63
N ASN A 61 4.89 -9.65 16.57
CA ASN A 61 5.47 -9.54 17.91
C ASN A 61 7.00 -9.55 17.86
N TYR A 62 7.58 -10.42 17.05
CA TYR A 62 9.03 -10.47 16.86
C TYR A 62 9.58 -9.17 16.30
N VAL A 63 8.96 -8.65 15.24
CA VAL A 63 9.32 -7.38 14.62
C VAL A 63 9.25 -6.23 15.61
N GLN A 64 8.18 -6.16 16.39
CA GLN A 64 8.01 -5.11 17.39
C GLN A 64 9.07 -5.20 18.49
N GLN A 65 9.36 -6.39 19.00
CA GLN A 65 10.35 -6.62 20.07
C GLN A 65 11.78 -6.35 19.61
N SER A 66 12.07 -6.53 18.32
CA SER A 66 13.39 -6.29 17.76
C SER A 66 13.80 -4.82 17.76
N GLY A 67 12.83 -3.89 17.79
CA GLY A 67 13.06 -2.46 17.69
C GLY A 67 13.52 -1.97 16.31
N CYS A 68 13.57 -2.85 15.33
CA CYS A 68 13.93 -2.50 13.94
C CYS A 68 12.73 -1.97 13.16
N ASN A 69 12.97 -0.99 12.31
CA ASN A 69 11.92 -0.36 11.50
C ASN A 69 11.67 -1.04 10.16
N GLY A 70 12.50 -2.00 9.77
CA GLY A 70 12.36 -2.71 8.50
C GLY A 70 13.00 -4.08 8.54
N PHE A 71 12.42 -5.00 7.78
CA PHE A 71 12.89 -6.35 7.59
C PHE A 71 12.87 -6.69 6.10
N THR A 72 13.79 -7.52 5.67
CA THR A 72 13.77 -8.08 4.33
C THR A 72 12.71 -9.17 4.23
N ASP A 73 12.24 -9.45 3.02
CA ASP A 73 11.30 -10.54 2.78
C ASP A 73 11.84 -11.88 3.27
N ALA A 74 13.15 -12.12 3.06
CA ALA A 74 13.82 -13.34 3.50
C ALA A 74 13.78 -13.51 5.03
N GLU A 75 13.96 -12.44 5.80
CA GLU A 75 13.86 -12.46 7.25
C GLU A 75 12.44 -12.79 7.72
N ILE A 76 11.44 -12.16 7.10
CA ILE A 76 10.02 -12.40 7.40
C ILE A 76 9.63 -13.84 7.06
N TYR A 77 10.04 -14.35 5.91
CA TYR A 77 9.77 -15.74 5.52
C TYR A 77 10.47 -16.75 6.43
N SER A 78 11.67 -16.44 6.88
CA SER A 78 12.38 -17.28 7.87
C SER A 78 11.63 -17.36 9.18
N LEU A 79 11.04 -16.27 9.66
CA LEU A 79 10.21 -16.24 10.85
C LEU A 79 8.92 -17.08 10.66
N ALA A 80 8.29 -17.02 9.51
CA ALA A 80 7.13 -17.83 9.20
C ALA A 80 7.45 -19.32 9.21
N VAL A 81 8.56 -19.72 8.62
CA VAL A 81 9.04 -21.10 8.62
C VAL A 81 9.36 -21.55 10.04
N HIS A 82 10.06 -20.74 10.81
CA HIS A 82 10.39 -21.02 12.20
C HIS A 82 9.16 -21.27 13.06
N TYR A 83 8.11 -20.48 12.89
CA TYR A 83 6.84 -20.68 13.58
C TYR A 83 6.26 -22.08 13.34
N TYR A 84 6.29 -22.59 12.11
CA TYR A 84 5.73 -23.89 11.78
C TYR A 84 6.64 -25.05 12.18
N ASP A 85 7.94 -24.88 12.13
CA ASP A 85 8.91 -25.92 12.47
C ASP A 85 9.04 -26.15 13.98
N GLU A 86 8.89 -25.09 14.76
CA GLU A 86 9.00 -25.16 16.23
C GLU A 86 7.64 -25.44 16.85
N ASP A 87 7.55 -26.49 17.68
CA ASP A 87 6.28 -26.86 18.33
C ASP A 87 5.94 -25.96 19.52
N ASP A 88 6.94 -25.57 20.30
CA ASP A 88 6.80 -24.74 21.49
C ASP A 88 7.20 -23.29 21.22
N ILE A 89 6.31 -22.56 20.58
CA ILE A 89 6.56 -21.16 20.24
C ILE A 89 5.57 -20.24 20.97
N ASP A 90 6.09 -19.20 21.60
CA ASP A 90 5.26 -18.16 22.17
C ASP A 90 4.82 -17.19 21.07
N VAL A 91 3.58 -17.27 20.68
CA VAL A 91 2.97 -16.42 19.66
C VAL A 91 2.87 -14.94 20.11
N GLY A 92 2.72 -14.74 21.42
CA GLY A 92 2.47 -13.43 21.97
C GLY A 92 1.02 -12.99 21.83
N LYS A 93 0.77 -11.72 22.15
CA LYS A 93 -0.57 -11.14 22.08
C LYS A 93 -0.83 -10.53 20.71
N PRO A 94 -2.08 -10.54 20.24
CA PRO A 94 -2.45 -9.82 19.03
C PRO A 94 -2.05 -8.33 19.15
N LEU A 95 -1.38 -7.84 18.13
CA LEU A 95 -0.93 -6.45 18.05
C LEU A 95 -1.82 -5.63 17.13
N ASP A 96 -2.13 -4.43 17.59
CA ASP A 96 -2.74 -3.41 16.76
C ASP A 96 -1.62 -2.60 16.09
N CYS A 97 -1.20 -3.03 14.92
CA CYS A 97 -0.12 -2.39 14.18
C CYS A 97 -0.42 -2.29 12.69
N ARG A 98 0.15 -1.27 12.08
CA ARG A 98 0.09 -1.08 10.63
C ARG A 98 1.33 -1.70 9.99
N VAL A 99 1.11 -2.67 9.13
CA VAL A 99 2.17 -3.26 8.31
C VAL A 99 2.25 -2.51 6.97
N VAL A 100 3.42 -2.00 6.66
CA VAL A 100 3.72 -1.42 5.35
C VAL A 100 4.58 -2.41 4.58
N VAL A 101 4.05 -2.92 3.48
CA VAL A 101 4.76 -3.83 2.59
C VAL A 101 5.26 -3.03 1.39
N ASN A 102 6.57 -2.96 1.24
CA ASN A 102 7.19 -2.38 0.05
C ASN A 102 7.30 -3.48 -1.01
N HIS A 103 6.33 -3.54 -1.91
CA HIS A 103 6.49 -4.39 -3.08
C HIS A 103 6.67 -3.54 -4.33
N THR A 104 7.60 -3.99 -5.13
CA THR A 104 7.75 -3.44 -6.47
C THR A 104 6.61 -3.96 -7.32
N ILE A 105 5.65 -3.09 -7.61
CA ILE A 105 4.61 -3.41 -8.58
C ILE A 105 5.29 -3.46 -9.94
N VAL A 106 5.50 -4.65 -10.45
CA VAL A 106 5.91 -4.82 -11.84
C VAL A 106 4.67 -4.66 -12.70
N LEU A 107 4.42 -3.43 -13.12
CA LEU A 107 3.35 -3.13 -14.06
C LEU A 107 3.67 -3.78 -15.41
N THR A 108 2.69 -4.42 -16.00
CA THR A 108 2.80 -4.87 -17.39
C THR A 108 2.99 -3.67 -18.33
N GLU A 109 3.55 -3.89 -19.50
CA GLU A 109 3.73 -2.81 -20.49
C GLU A 109 2.41 -2.07 -20.82
N GLU A 110 1.32 -2.79 -20.80
CA GLU A 110 -0.02 -2.27 -21.03
C GLU A 110 -0.48 -1.37 -19.88
N GLU A 111 -0.32 -1.79 -18.64
CA GLU A 111 -0.61 -0.99 -17.45
C GLU A 111 0.28 0.25 -17.32
N GLN A 112 1.56 0.13 -17.70
CA GLN A 112 2.47 1.27 -17.75
C GLN A 112 2.02 2.31 -18.79
N ARG A 113 1.58 1.86 -19.95
CA ARG A 113 1.07 2.73 -21.00
C ARG A 113 -0.20 3.45 -20.59
N GLU A 114 -1.16 2.72 -20.00
CA GLU A 114 -2.40 3.30 -19.47
C GLU A 114 -2.16 4.32 -18.35
N ALA A 115 -1.26 4.00 -17.42
CA ALA A 115 -0.89 4.91 -16.35
C ALA A 115 -0.22 6.18 -16.89
N HIS A 116 0.63 6.04 -17.89
CA HIS A 116 1.26 7.18 -18.55
C HIS A 116 0.25 8.06 -19.29
N GLU A 117 -0.67 7.46 -20.02
CA GLU A 117 -1.73 8.16 -20.73
C GLU A 117 -2.67 8.92 -19.79
N GLN A 118 -3.05 8.30 -18.67
CA GLN A 118 -3.86 8.96 -17.64
C GLN A 118 -3.12 10.13 -16.98
N ALA A 119 -1.83 9.97 -16.70
CA ALA A 119 -1.01 11.04 -16.14
C ALA A 119 -0.89 12.23 -17.11
N LEU A 120 -0.69 11.94 -18.39
CA LEU A 120 -0.61 12.95 -19.44
C LEU A 120 -1.95 13.70 -19.59
N ARG A 121 -3.07 12.99 -19.56
CA ARG A 121 -4.41 13.60 -19.63
C ARG A 121 -4.65 14.55 -18.47
N LYS A 122 -4.36 14.13 -17.24
CA LYS A 122 -4.49 14.98 -16.06
C LYS A 122 -3.61 16.22 -16.13
N ALA A 123 -2.36 16.05 -16.54
CA ALA A 123 -1.43 17.18 -16.70
C ALA A 123 -1.91 18.19 -17.75
N THR A 124 -2.47 17.72 -18.86
CA THR A 124 -3.05 18.60 -19.89
C THR A 124 -4.29 19.32 -19.38
N GLU A 125 -5.20 18.66 -18.71
CA GLU A 125 -6.39 19.27 -18.13
C GLU A 125 -6.03 20.35 -17.10
N GLU A 126 -5.07 20.09 -16.21
CA GLU A 126 -4.59 21.06 -15.24
C GLU A 126 -3.90 22.27 -15.90
N ALA A 127 -3.13 22.02 -16.95
CA ALA A 127 -2.50 23.09 -17.72
C ALA A 127 -3.55 23.99 -18.42
N TYR A 128 -4.57 23.38 -19.04
CA TYR A 128 -5.68 24.12 -19.64
C TYR A 128 -6.47 24.92 -18.60
N ALA A 129 -6.76 24.33 -17.45
CA ALA A 129 -7.45 25.03 -16.37
C ALA A 129 -6.68 26.26 -15.89
N LYS A 130 -5.35 26.14 -15.74
CA LYS A 130 -4.49 27.26 -15.34
C LYS A 130 -4.46 28.38 -16.38
N ILE A 131 -4.42 28.04 -17.67
CA ILE A 131 -4.42 29.01 -18.76
C ILE A 131 -5.76 29.75 -18.83
N THR A 132 -6.88 29.05 -18.72
CA THR A 132 -8.22 29.65 -18.78
C THR A 132 -8.51 30.53 -17.57
N HIS A 133 -8.02 30.16 -16.38
CA HIS A 133 -8.12 31.02 -15.20
C HIS A 133 -7.26 32.28 -15.31
N LYS A 134 -6.08 32.17 -15.91
CA LYS A 134 -5.19 33.33 -16.10
C LYS A 134 -5.71 34.31 -17.15
N SER A 135 -6.40 33.87 -18.18
CA SER A 135 -6.98 34.72 -19.19
C SER A 135 -8.20 35.52 -18.70
N LYS A 136 -8.89 35.03 -17.67
CA LYS A 136 -10.01 35.74 -17.03
C LYS A 136 -9.61 36.82 -16.04
N SER A 137 -8.35 36.82 -15.59
CA SER A 137 -7.84 37.74 -14.56
C SER A 137 -7.04 38.91 -15.11
N GLN A 138 -6.96 39.06 -16.43
CA GLN A 138 -6.34 40.23 -17.09
C GLN A 138 -7.32 40.96 -18.02
N PRO A 139 -8.22 41.76 -17.50
CA PRO A 139 -8.87 42.75 -18.34
C PRO A 139 -8.23 44.10 -18.10
N ALA A 140 -7.89 44.77 -19.15
CA ALA A 140 -7.78 46.22 -19.21
C ALA A 140 -6.49 46.94 -18.86
N SER A 141 -5.39 46.28 -18.50
CA SER A 141 -4.13 47.03 -18.32
C SER A 141 -3.38 47.36 -19.62
N ASN A 142 -3.70 46.66 -20.71
CA ASN A 142 -3.03 46.89 -21.99
C ASN A 142 -3.63 48.05 -22.81
N ALA A 143 -4.86 48.44 -22.52
CA ALA A 143 -5.49 49.56 -23.26
C ALA A 143 -4.96 50.93 -22.79
N ALA A 144 -4.55 51.07 -21.54
CA ALA A 144 -4.01 52.30 -21.02
C ALA A 144 -2.56 52.58 -21.48
N ASN A 145 -1.78 51.54 -21.76
CA ASN A 145 -0.41 51.69 -22.23
C ASN A 145 -0.31 52.03 -23.72
N ALA A 146 -1.27 51.59 -24.53
CA ALA A 146 -1.31 51.92 -25.94
C ALA A 146 -1.68 53.39 -26.18
N ALA A 147 -2.52 53.96 -25.33
CA ALA A 147 -2.91 55.39 -25.45
C ALA A 147 -1.77 56.33 -25.03
N ASN A 148 -0.88 55.89 -24.15
CA ASN A 148 0.22 56.74 -23.68
C ASN A 148 1.44 56.77 -24.63
N GLN A 149 1.55 55.82 -25.54
CA GLN A 149 2.61 55.81 -26.55
C GLN A 149 2.30 56.68 -27.77
N GLN A 150 1.03 57.01 -28.02
CA GLN A 150 0.65 57.88 -29.14
C GLN A 150 0.82 59.37 -28.83
N SER A 151 1.02 59.77 -27.61
CA SER A 151 1.18 61.16 -27.24
C SER A 151 2.62 61.68 -27.29
N LEU A 152 3.60 60.87 -27.65
CA LEU A 152 5.02 61.20 -27.75
C LEU A 152 5.44 61.57 -29.20
N PHE A 153 4.53 61.53 -30.11
CA PHE A 153 4.67 61.95 -31.49
C PHE A 153 3.58 62.97 -31.81
#